data_e2aa51fb83edc31da9cbebdbe7bbc24e
#
_entry.id   e2aa51fb83edc31da9cbebdbe7bbc24e
#
_cell.length_a   1.000
_cell.length_b   1.000
_cell.length_c   1.000
_cell.angle_alpha   90.00
_cell.angle_beta   90.00
_cell.angle_gamma   90.00
#
_symmetry.space_group_name_H-M   'P 1'
#
loop_
_entity.id
_entity.type
_entity.pdbx_description
1 polymer ?
#
loop_
_entity_poly.entity_id
_entity_poly.type
_entity_poly.pdbx_seq_one_letter_code
_entity_poly.pdbx_strand_id
1 'polypeptide(L)'
;VEATKRVRDLINTPAADMMPENLAAAVEAMAQEFNADFKQIIGDDLLSENYPMVHAVGRASVHAPRLLDLRWGDESHPKVTLVGKGVCFDSGGMDIKPSAAMRWMKKDMGGSAHTIGLAYLIMAQQLPVRLRLLIPAVENAVSGNAFRPGDVLNTRKGTTVEIDNTDA
;
A
#
# COMPACT_ATOMS: atom_id res chain seq x y z
N VAL A 1 -4.86 13.37 18.63
CA VAL A 1 -5.73 12.24 19.01
C VAL A 1 -6.33 11.57 17.79
N GLU A 2 -6.98 12.31 16.87
CA GLU A 2 -7.68 11.74 15.71
C GLU A 2 -6.76 10.93 14.77
N ALA A 3 -5.61 11.49 14.38
CA ALA A 3 -4.64 10.77 13.54
C ALA A 3 -4.21 9.43 14.15
N THR A 4 -3.91 9.41 15.46
CA THR A 4 -3.53 8.19 16.18
C THR A 4 -4.67 7.17 16.19
N LYS A 5 -5.91 7.64 16.37
CA LYS A 5 -7.09 6.78 16.31
C LYS A 5 -7.22 6.12 14.93
N ARG A 6 -7.15 6.91 13.86
CA ARG A 6 -7.19 6.41 12.47
C ARG A 6 -6.13 5.34 12.21
N VAL A 7 -4.87 5.59 12.63
CA VAL A 7 -3.78 4.61 12.50
C VAL A 7 -4.11 3.30 13.22
N ARG A 8 -4.58 3.40 14.46
CA ARG A 8 -4.92 2.22 15.28
C ARG A 8 -6.10 1.46 14.71
N ASP A 9 -7.13 2.15 14.25
CA ASP A 9 -8.33 1.53 13.67
C ASP A 9 -7.97 0.77 12.38
N LEU A 10 -7.15 1.36 11.49
CA LEU A 10 -6.66 0.69 10.29
C LEU A 10 -5.88 -0.59 10.62
N ILE A 11 -4.93 -0.52 11.55
CA ILE A 11 -4.06 -1.68 11.89
C ILE A 11 -4.84 -2.75 12.66
N ASN A 12 -5.81 -2.36 13.51
CA ASN A 12 -6.56 -3.29 14.33
C ASN A 12 -7.67 -4.01 13.57
N THR A 13 -8.16 -3.43 12.48
CA THR A 13 -9.18 -4.06 11.64
C THR A 13 -8.67 -5.41 11.12
N PRO A 14 -9.41 -6.51 11.31
CA PRO A 14 -9.02 -7.81 10.77
C PRO A 14 -8.84 -7.78 9.25
N ALA A 15 -7.92 -8.60 8.73
CA ALA A 15 -7.61 -8.61 7.30
C ALA A 15 -8.82 -8.91 6.41
N ALA A 16 -9.78 -9.72 6.89
CA ALA A 16 -11.03 -9.97 6.16
C ALA A 16 -11.84 -8.69 5.85
N ASP A 17 -11.64 -7.64 6.65
CA ASP A 17 -12.31 -6.35 6.53
C ASP A 17 -11.34 -5.20 6.13
N MET A 18 -10.05 -5.53 5.90
CA MET A 18 -9.01 -4.56 5.54
C MET A 18 -8.10 -5.14 4.44
N MET A 19 -8.67 -5.33 3.26
CA MET A 19 -7.96 -5.70 2.04
C MET A 19 -7.62 -4.47 1.18
N PRO A 20 -6.89 -4.59 0.07
CA PRO A 20 -6.45 -3.45 -0.74
C PRO A 20 -7.55 -2.46 -1.09
N GLU A 21 -8.76 -2.92 -1.39
CA GLU A 21 -9.91 -2.07 -1.69
C GLU A 21 -10.42 -1.30 -0.47
N ASN A 22 -10.37 -1.91 0.72
CA ASN A 22 -10.80 -1.24 1.95
C ASN A 22 -9.78 -0.17 2.37
N LEU A 23 -8.48 -0.47 2.22
CA LEU A 23 -7.42 0.53 2.44
C LEU A 23 -7.55 1.70 1.46
N ALA A 24 -7.87 1.41 0.19
CA ALA A 24 -8.15 2.46 -0.81
C ALA A 24 -9.34 3.33 -0.41
N ALA A 25 -10.44 2.72 0.03
CA ALA A 25 -11.63 3.45 0.48
C ALA A 25 -11.33 4.38 1.68
N ALA A 26 -10.46 3.96 2.61
CA ALA A 26 -10.04 4.81 3.72
C ALA A 26 -9.22 6.03 3.25
N VAL A 27 -8.34 5.86 2.27
CA VAL A 27 -7.57 6.98 1.68
C VAL A 27 -8.49 7.91 0.87
N GLU A 28 -9.43 7.35 0.10
CA GLU A 28 -10.40 8.13 -0.68
C GLU A 28 -11.32 8.97 0.22
N ALA A 29 -11.81 8.39 1.32
CA ALA A 29 -12.61 9.13 2.30
C ALA A 29 -11.82 10.30 2.91
N MET A 30 -10.54 10.10 3.21
CA MET A 30 -9.66 11.18 3.67
C MET A 30 -9.43 12.23 2.57
N ALA A 31 -9.27 11.82 1.31
CA ALA A 31 -9.14 12.75 0.19
C ALA A 31 -10.37 13.65 0.05
N GLN A 32 -11.57 13.08 0.17
CA GLN A 32 -12.84 13.83 0.15
C GLN A 32 -12.94 14.81 1.32
N GLU A 33 -12.53 14.39 2.54
CA GLU A 33 -12.54 15.25 3.75
C GLU A 33 -11.71 16.52 3.57
N PHE A 34 -10.58 16.43 2.85
CA PHE A 34 -9.64 17.54 2.65
C PHE A 34 -9.66 18.14 1.24
N ASN A 35 -10.59 17.74 0.39
CA ASN A 35 -10.65 18.16 -1.01
C ASN A 35 -9.32 17.93 -1.75
N ALA A 36 -8.71 16.76 -1.52
CA ALA A 36 -7.47 16.32 -2.15
C ALA A 36 -7.76 15.52 -3.41
N ASP A 37 -6.84 15.55 -4.37
CA ASP A 37 -6.89 14.68 -5.55
C ASP A 37 -6.55 13.24 -5.15
N PHE A 38 -7.39 12.28 -5.57
CA PHE A 38 -7.14 10.87 -5.36
C PHE A 38 -7.26 10.09 -6.66
N LYS A 39 -6.25 9.24 -6.90
CA LYS A 39 -6.23 8.29 -8.03
C LYS A 39 -5.75 6.94 -7.55
N GLN A 40 -6.19 5.88 -8.21
CA GLN A 40 -5.67 4.54 -8.00
C GLN A 40 -5.44 3.84 -9.35
N ILE A 41 -4.40 3.00 -9.39
CA ILE A 41 -4.07 2.12 -10.51
C ILE A 41 -4.30 0.71 -9.99
N ILE A 42 -5.12 -0.12 -10.69
CA ILE A 42 -5.65 -1.37 -10.14
C ILE A 42 -5.30 -2.55 -11.06
N GLY A 43 -4.92 -3.67 -10.45
CA GLY A 43 -4.74 -4.94 -11.17
C GLY A 43 -3.71 -4.84 -12.30
N ASP A 44 -4.07 -5.28 -13.49
CA ASP A 44 -3.19 -5.32 -14.65
C ASP A 44 -2.81 -3.93 -15.19
N ASP A 45 -3.57 -2.88 -14.86
CA ASP A 45 -3.19 -1.50 -15.19
C ASP A 45 -1.86 -1.10 -14.51
N LEU A 46 -1.48 -1.76 -13.42
CA LEU A 46 -0.15 -1.60 -12.81
C LEU A 46 0.99 -1.97 -13.77
N LEU A 47 0.78 -2.91 -14.69
CA LEU A 47 1.78 -3.29 -15.69
C LEU A 47 1.89 -2.22 -16.77
N SER A 48 0.76 -1.75 -17.30
CA SER A 48 0.72 -0.71 -18.34
C SER A 48 1.28 0.62 -17.84
N GLU A 49 1.07 0.94 -16.57
CA GLU A 49 1.58 2.14 -15.88
C GLU A 49 3.00 1.95 -15.30
N ASN A 50 3.64 0.81 -15.62
CA ASN A 50 5.00 0.48 -15.21
C ASN A 50 5.22 0.39 -13.69
N TYR A 51 4.32 -0.32 -12.98
CA TYR A 51 4.49 -0.71 -11.57
C TYR A 51 4.55 -2.24 -11.40
N PRO A 52 5.43 -2.95 -12.12
CA PRO A 52 5.42 -4.40 -12.19
C PRO A 52 5.68 -5.09 -10.85
N MET A 53 6.44 -4.46 -9.94
CA MET A 53 6.73 -5.05 -8.64
C MET A 53 5.52 -5.04 -7.70
N VAL A 54 4.68 -4.00 -7.75
CA VAL A 54 3.42 -3.97 -7.00
C VAL A 54 2.47 -5.05 -7.50
N HIS A 55 2.37 -5.19 -8.83
CA HIS A 55 1.59 -6.26 -9.46
C HIS A 55 2.11 -7.65 -9.06
N ALA A 56 3.42 -7.88 -9.11
CA ALA A 56 4.03 -9.18 -8.81
C ALA A 56 3.70 -9.67 -7.40
N VAL A 57 3.79 -8.79 -6.38
CA VAL A 57 3.48 -9.14 -4.99
C VAL A 57 1.99 -9.47 -4.82
N GLY A 58 1.09 -8.70 -5.44
CA GLY A 58 -0.35 -8.82 -5.20
C GLY A 58 -1.11 -9.74 -6.14
N ARG A 59 -0.51 -10.18 -7.26
CA ARG A 59 -1.21 -10.93 -8.33
C ARG A 59 -1.77 -12.29 -7.91
N ALA A 60 -1.27 -12.85 -6.80
CA ALA A 60 -1.70 -14.14 -6.29
C ALA A 60 -3.02 -14.07 -5.49
N SER A 61 -3.40 -12.88 -5.04
CA SER A 61 -4.63 -12.65 -4.30
C SER A 61 -5.85 -12.56 -5.22
N VAL A 62 -7.03 -12.87 -4.67
CA VAL A 62 -8.32 -12.55 -5.30
C VAL A 62 -8.66 -11.06 -5.18
N HIS A 63 -7.98 -10.34 -4.28
CA HIS A 63 -8.08 -8.90 -4.09
C HIS A 63 -7.05 -8.21 -4.98
N ALA A 64 -7.51 -7.49 -6.00
CA ALA A 64 -6.63 -6.86 -6.97
C ALA A 64 -5.63 -5.89 -6.31
N PRO A 65 -4.31 -6.04 -6.59
CA PRO A 65 -3.30 -5.10 -6.13
C PRO A 65 -3.57 -3.72 -6.68
N ARG A 66 -3.17 -2.69 -5.95
CA ARG A 66 -3.34 -1.31 -6.40
C ARG A 66 -2.28 -0.35 -5.87
N LEU A 67 -2.04 0.70 -6.62
CA LEU A 67 -1.26 1.85 -6.17
C LEU A 67 -2.20 3.01 -5.92
N LEU A 68 -2.19 3.53 -4.70
CA LEU A 68 -2.96 4.69 -4.28
C LEU A 68 -2.07 5.94 -4.37
N ASP A 69 -2.54 7.02 -5.00
CA ASP A 69 -1.84 8.29 -5.16
C ASP A 69 -2.79 9.43 -4.74
N LEU A 70 -2.56 9.98 -3.55
CA LEU A 70 -3.26 11.16 -3.06
C LEU A 70 -2.34 12.38 -3.17
N ARG A 71 -2.88 13.50 -3.64
CA ARG A 71 -2.16 14.77 -3.78
C ARG A 71 -2.94 15.91 -3.17
N TRP A 72 -2.24 16.77 -2.45
CA TRP A 72 -2.82 17.91 -1.77
C TRP A 72 -1.82 19.07 -1.65
N GLY A 73 -2.34 20.30 -1.56
CA GLY A 73 -1.56 21.51 -1.33
C GLY A 73 -1.19 22.24 -2.61
N ASP A 74 -0.71 23.46 -2.44
CA ASP A 74 -0.38 24.37 -3.54
C ASP A 74 0.92 23.97 -4.25
N GLU A 75 0.95 24.16 -5.57
CA GLU A 75 2.11 23.80 -6.40
C GLU A 75 3.36 24.63 -6.11
N SER A 76 3.20 25.81 -5.54
CA SER A 76 4.32 26.69 -5.15
C SER A 76 5.04 26.23 -3.89
N HIS A 77 4.40 25.37 -3.07
CA HIS A 77 4.98 24.88 -1.83
C HIS A 77 6.02 23.76 -2.04
N PRO A 78 6.94 23.56 -1.07
CA PRO A 78 7.90 22.47 -1.11
C PRO A 78 7.24 21.10 -1.24
N LYS A 79 7.77 20.24 -2.09
CA LYS A 79 7.25 18.87 -2.29
C LYS A 79 7.61 17.98 -1.11
N VAL A 80 6.61 17.27 -0.60
CA VAL A 80 6.76 16.20 0.38
C VAL A 80 6.08 14.96 -0.16
N THR A 81 6.80 13.86 -0.27
CA THR A 81 6.24 12.58 -0.68
C THR A 81 6.36 11.57 0.47
N LEU A 82 5.22 11.05 0.89
CA LEU A 82 5.13 9.97 1.86
C LEU A 82 4.87 8.66 1.09
N VAL A 83 5.62 7.61 1.44
CA VAL A 83 5.43 6.27 0.87
C VAL A 83 5.22 5.29 2.02
N GLY A 84 4.12 4.56 2.01
CA GLY A 84 3.78 3.60 3.06
C GLY A 84 3.60 2.19 2.53
N LYS A 85 4.26 1.20 3.15
CA LYS A 85 4.01 -0.22 2.88
C LYS A 85 2.56 -0.56 3.21
N GLY A 86 1.81 -1.05 2.22
CA GLY A 86 0.38 -1.36 2.31
C GLY A 86 0.07 -2.85 2.07
N VAL A 87 0.86 -3.76 2.67
CA VAL A 87 0.56 -5.20 2.60
C VAL A 87 -0.53 -5.51 3.62
N CYS A 88 -1.77 -5.64 3.14
CA CYS A 88 -2.97 -5.78 3.98
C CYS A 88 -2.97 -7.09 4.77
N PHE A 89 -2.43 -8.14 4.17
CA PHE A 89 -2.08 -9.38 4.87
C PHE A 89 -0.88 -10.04 4.19
N ASP A 90 0.06 -10.54 4.98
CA ASP A 90 1.27 -11.18 4.47
C ASP A 90 1.34 -12.64 4.92
N SER A 91 1.07 -13.56 4.00
CA SER A 91 1.26 -15.00 4.23
C SER A 91 2.74 -15.43 4.14
N GLY A 92 3.61 -14.54 3.64
CA GLY A 92 4.96 -14.85 3.21
C GLY A 92 5.05 -15.27 1.74
N GLY A 93 3.92 -15.44 1.06
CA GLY A 93 3.89 -15.99 -0.28
C GLY A 93 4.31 -17.46 -0.31
N MET A 94 5.10 -17.86 -1.31
CA MET A 94 5.60 -19.24 -1.42
C MET A 94 6.56 -19.63 -0.29
N ASP A 95 7.29 -18.67 0.29
CA ASP A 95 8.03 -18.83 1.55
C ASP A 95 7.10 -18.59 2.74
N ILE A 96 6.12 -19.48 2.90
CA ILE A 96 5.01 -19.34 3.84
C ILE A 96 5.50 -19.18 5.29
N LYS A 97 4.97 -18.17 5.97
CA LYS A 97 5.31 -17.89 7.38
C LYS A 97 4.83 -18.99 8.32
N PRO A 98 5.57 -19.25 9.42
CA PRO A 98 5.04 -20.05 10.52
C PRO A 98 3.75 -19.45 11.09
N SER A 99 2.81 -20.30 11.51
CA SER A 99 1.49 -19.90 12.01
C SER A 99 1.53 -18.81 13.09
N ALA A 100 2.47 -18.91 14.04
CA ALA A 100 2.62 -17.92 15.11
C ALA A 100 3.00 -16.52 14.60
N ALA A 101 3.82 -16.42 13.54
CA ALA A 101 4.19 -15.17 12.92
C ALA A 101 3.05 -14.65 12.01
N MET A 102 2.46 -15.53 11.19
CA MET A 102 1.41 -15.16 10.25
C MET A 102 0.19 -14.57 10.94
N ARG A 103 -0.16 -15.04 12.13
CA ARG A 103 -1.30 -14.54 12.92
C ARG A 103 -1.32 -13.02 13.11
N TRP A 104 -0.14 -12.38 13.11
CA TRP A 104 -0.02 -10.94 13.32
C TRP A 104 -0.03 -10.11 12.05
N MET A 105 -0.07 -10.74 10.88
CA MET A 105 0.21 -10.08 9.60
C MET A 105 -0.88 -9.13 9.09
N LYS A 106 -2.00 -8.98 9.78
CA LYS A 106 -2.90 -7.82 9.58
C LYS A 106 -2.19 -6.48 9.83
N LYS A 107 -1.10 -6.49 10.63
CA LYS A 107 -0.28 -5.31 10.92
C LYS A 107 0.63 -4.88 9.78
N ASP A 108 0.75 -5.67 8.73
CA ASP A 108 1.79 -5.48 7.72
C ASP A 108 1.51 -4.32 6.75
N MET A 109 0.36 -3.69 6.88
CA MET A 109 0.02 -2.39 6.33
C MET A 109 0.25 -1.22 7.31
N GLY A 110 0.92 -1.46 8.42
CA GLY A 110 1.19 -0.45 9.43
C GLY A 110 1.98 0.76 8.91
N GLY A 111 2.89 0.54 7.94
CA GLY A 111 3.59 1.62 7.25
C GLY A 111 2.64 2.57 6.53
N SER A 112 1.66 2.03 5.79
CA SER A 112 0.63 2.84 5.14
C SER A 112 -0.28 3.52 6.15
N ALA A 113 -0.69 2.84 7.21
CA ALA A 113 -1.51 3.44 8.25
C ALA A 113 -0.83 4.66 8.89
N HIS A 114 0.48 4.58 9.19
CA HIS A 114 1.23 5.70 9.72
C HIS A 114 1.38 6.86 8.73
N THR A 115 1.64 6.56 7.45
CA THR A 115 1.72 7.63 6.42
C THR A 115 0.36 8.27 6.15
N ILE A 116 -0.76 7.54 6.24
CA ILE A 116 -2.12 8.08 6.21
C ILE A 116 -2.35 9.01 7.41
N GLY A 117 -1.98 8.58 8.63
CA GLY A 117 -2.09 9.41 9.83
C GLY A 117 -1.25 10.68 9.75
N LEU A 118 -0.04 10.60 9.18
CA LEU A 118 0.82 11.77 8.96
C LEU A 118 0.25 12.71 7.88
N ALA A 119 -0.23 12.16 6.76
CA ALA A 119 -0.90 12.93 5.73
C ALA A 119 -2.13 13.68 6.28
N TYR A 120 -2.94 12.99 7.10
CA TYR A 120 -4.05 13.62 7.83
C TYR A 120 -3.58 14.81 8.66
N LEU A 121 -2.50 14.67 9.44
CA LEU A 121 -1.98 15.77 10.27
C LEU A 121 -1.49 16.95 9.42
N ILE A 122 -0.80 16.69 8.32
CA ILE A 122 -0.31 17.71 7.38
C ILE A 122 -1.50 18.51 6.83
N MET A 123 -2.53 17.83 6.36
CA MET A 123 -3.72 18.45 5.78
C MET A 123 -4.56 19.18 6.83
N ALA A 124 -4.79 18.57 8.00
CA ALA A 124 -5.59 19.14 9.07
C ALA A 124 -4.94 20.39 9.70
N GLN A 125 -3.61 20.46 9.71
CA GLN A 125 -2.87 21.64 10.16
C GLN A 125 -2.56 22.63 9.05
N GLN A 126 -3.00 22.33 7.82
CA GLN A 126 -2.77 23.19 6.64
C GLN A 126 -1.29 23.59 6.47
N LEU A 127 -0.39 22.62 6.66
CA LEU A 127 1.04 22.89 6.52
C LEU A 127 1.38 23.33 5.08
N PRO A 128 2.29 24.33 4.90
CA PRO A 128 2.62 24.86 3.58
C PRO A 128 3.53 23.90 2.80
N VAL A 129 2.98 22.76 2.40
CA VAL A 129 3.66 21.74 1.62
C VAL A 129 2.79 21.25 0.46
N ARG A 130 3.42 20.83 -0.64
CA ARG A 130 2.79 20.07 -1.71
C ARG A 130 2.93 18.58 -1.42
N LEU A 131 1.90 18.03 -0.78
CA LEU A 131 1.89 16.65 -0.31
C LEU A 131 1.58 15.67 -1.45
N ARG A 132 2.29 14.55 -1.47
CA ARG A 132 1.92 13.34 -2.20
C ARG A 132 2.01 12.15 -1.28
N LEU A 133 0.94 11.35 -1.19
CA LEU A 133 0.92 10.09 -0.47
C LEU A 133 0.82 8.95 -1.47
N LEU A 134 1.77 8.02 -1.43
CA LEU A 134 1.80 6.82 -2.27
C LEU A 134 1.71 5.56 -1.40
N ILE A 135 0.76 4.68 -1.73
CA ILE A 135 0.58 3.41 -1.02
C ILE A 135 0.41 2.29 -2.04
N PRO A 136 1.40 1.40 -2.18
CA PRO A 136 1.20 0.11 -2.84
C PRO A 136 0.37 -0.78 -1.89
N ALA A 137 -0.91 -0.98 -2.23
CA ALA A 137 -1.85 -1.79 -1.45
C ALA A 137 -2.01 -3.16 -2.09
N VAL A 138 -1.60 -4.20 -1.37
CA VAL A 138 -1.57 -5.59 -1.86
C VAL A 138 -1.92 -6.57 -0.73
N GLU A 139 -2.31 -7.78 -1.10
CA GLU A 139 -2.22 -8.96 -0.24
C GLU A 139 -1.15 -9.90 -0.79
N ASN A 140 -0.23 -10.35 0.04
CA ASN A 140 0.73 -11.40 -0.32
C ASN A 140 0.10 -12.77 -0.03
N ALA A 141 -0.46 -13.40 -1.07
CA ALA A 141 -1.20 -14.63 -0.98
C ALA A 141 -0.46 -15.79 -1.67
N VAL A 142 -0.88 -17.01 -1.37
CA VAL A 142 -0.40 -18.24 -2.00
C VAL A 142 -1.41 -18.71 -3.04
N SER A 143 -0.99 -18.78 -4.30
CA SER A 143 -1.78 -19.35 -5.39
C SER A 143 -0.87 -19.83 -6.53
N GLY A 144 -1.46 -20.43 -7.54
CA GLY A 144 -0.71 -20.85 -8.75
C GLY A 144 -0.07 -19.69 -9.52
N ASN A 145 -0.48 -18.46 -9.28
CA ASN A 145 0.04 -17.25 -9.91
C ASN A 145 1.05 -16.46 -9.03
N ALA A 146 1.39 -16.99 -7.85
CA ALA A 146 2.36 -16.34 -6.97
C ALA A 146 3.76 -16.27 -7.62
N PHE A 147 4.51 -15.20 -7.33
CA PHE A 147 5.93 -15.14 -7.66
C PHE A 147 6.72 -16.08 -6.74
N ARG A 148 7.91 -16.49 -7.16
CA ARG A 148 8.68 -17.58 -6.52
C ARG A 148 10.09 -17.13 -6.20
N PRO A 149 10.75 -17.74 -5.22
CA PRO A 149 12.19 -17.61 -5.07
C PRO A 149 12.91 -18.01 -6.36
N GLY A 150 13.91 -17.23 -6.78
CA GLY A 150 14.63 -17.42 -8.04
C GLY A 150 13.96 -16.81 -9.27
N ASP A 151 12.73 -16.29 -9.17
CA ASP A 151 12.15 -15.49 -10.25
C ASP A 151 12.99 -14.21 -10.47
N VAL A 152 13.14 -13.80 -11.74
CA VAL A 152 13.80 -12.55 -12.10
C VAL A 152 12.76 -11.58 -12.64
N LEU A 153 12.52 -10.51 -11.91
CA LEU A 153 11.49 -9.53 -12.23
C LEU A 153 12.09 -8.23 -12.76
N ASN A 154 11.43 -7.65 -13.76
CA ASN A 154 11.77 -6.31 -14.24
C ASN A 154 11.20 -5.24 -13.30
N THR A 155 12.00 -4.21 -13.01
CA THR A 155 11.56 -3.09 -12.20
C THR A 155 11.17 -1.88 -13.07
N ARG A 156 10.45 -0.92 -12.47
CA ARG A 156 10.12 0.36 -13.09
C ARG A 156 11.36 1.12 -13.62
N LYS A 157 12.50 0.96 -12.96
CA LYS A 157 13.76 1.62 -13.32
C LYS A 157 14.45 0.97 -14.52
N GLY A 158 14.01 -0.22 -14.92
CA GLY A 158 14.62 -1.01 -16.00
C GLY A 158 15.72 -1.97 -15.54
N THR A 159 16.06 -2.00 -14.25
CA THR A 159 16.91 -3.05 -13.69
C THR A 159 16.09 -4.31 -13.42
N THR A 160 16.76 -5.46 -13.39
CA THR A 160 16.16 -6.73 -12.96
C THR A 160 16.48 -6.99 -11.48
N VAL A 161 15.56 -7.69 -10.81
CA VAL A 161 15.73 -8.13 -9.41
C VAL A 161 15.45 -9.62 -9.37
N GLU A 162 16.42 -10.40 -8.88
CA GLU A 162 16.20 -11.79 -8.51
C GLU A 162 15.51 -11.85 -7.14
N ILE A 163 14.48 -12.66 -7.04
CA ILE A 163 13.70 -12.84 -5.81
C ILE A 163 14.42 -13.87 -4.94
N ASP A 164 15.03 -13.44 -3.86
CA ASP A 164 15.66 -14.30 -2.86
C ASP A 164 14.58 -14.92 -1.92
N ASN A 165 13.61 -14.12 -1.54
CA ASN A 165 12.53 -14.50 -0.63
C ASN A 165 11.22 -13.82 -1.05
N THR A 166 10.08 -14.49 -0.85
CA THR A 166 8.75 -13.98 -1.23
C THR A 166 8.00 -13.29 -0.10
N ASP A 167 8.61 -13.13 1.07
CA ASP A 167 8.07 -12.34 2.18
C ASP A 167 8.07 -10.83 1.79
N ALA A 168 6.93 -10.17 1.81
CA ALA A 168 6.77 -8.84 1.23
C ALA A 168 6.94 -7.71 2.25
#